data_3df7405886bf81d9923622b0ea9a3988
#
_entry.id   3df7405886bf81d9923622b0ea9a3988
#
_cell.length_a   1.000
_cell.length_b   1.000
_cell.length_c   1.000
_cell.angle_alpha   90.00
_cell.angle_beta   90.00
_cell.angle_gamma   90.00
#
_symmetry.space_group_name_H-M   'P 1'
#
loop_
_entity.id
_entity.type
_entity.pdbx_description
1 polymer ?
#
loop_
_entity_poly.entity_id
_entity_poly.type
_entity_poly.pdbx_seq_one_letter_code
_entity_poly.pdbx_strand_id
1 'polypeptide(L)'
;KPVSRKTAEKVADAAGLPLSKAFTEKVRAGGKLGGNTQLHYHRFLSSVFEKAVKWQLIDENPCRRTEAPKAAEIEVEALQEEDVAKLLEALQDAPAQYSVITQLALLTGARRGEICALRWSDIDLDAGVISINRTVQNIAGRGTVFTAPKTKRSRRCIKIGPECVQLLREYRQHQKAERFKVGSEWVRRVEIENGKTVDNDLLFTRWNGQPFDPNAVTSWFPGFLAAHDLPAVHFHSLRHTNASLLIAAHV
;
A
#
# COMPACT_ATOMS: atom_id res chain seq x y z
N LYS A 1 -9.85 9.15 21.86
CA LYS A 1 -9.95 8.67 20.46
C LYS A 1 -11.36 8.97 19.95
N PRO A 2 -11.54 9.37 18.69
CA PRO A 2 -12.86 9.57 18.11
C PRO A 2 -13.59 8.22 18.07
N VAL A 3 -14.86 8.23 18.48
CA VAL A 3 -15.73 7.05 18.44
C VAL A 3 -16.86 7.27 17.43
N SER A 4 -17.44 6.19 16.89
CA SER A 4 -18.59 6.30 16.00
C SER A 4 -19.81 6.84 16.74
N ARG A 5 -20.74 7.52 16.03
CA ARG A 5 -21.97 8.05 16.63
C ARG A 5 -22.76 6.94 17.35
N LYS A 6 -22.90 5.77 16.72
CA LYS A 6 -23.57 4.60 17.29
C LYS A 6 -22.90 4.07 18.58
N THR A 7 -21.57 4.16 18.67
CA THR A 7 -20.83 3.80 19.89
C THR A 7 -21.01 4.87 20.98
N ALA A 8 -20.98 6.16 20.57
CA ALA A 8 -21.19 7.27 21.48
C ALA A 8 -22.59 7.25 22.12
N GLU A 9 -23.62 6.96 21.33
CA GLU A 9 -25.01 6.79 21.79
C GLU A 9 -25.10 5.67 22.84
N LYS A 10 -24.58 4.48 22.56
CA LYS A 10 -24.58 3.36 23.51
C LYS A 10 -23.87 3.67 24.83
N VAL A 11 -22.77 4.40 24.78
CA VAL A 11 -22.02 4.79 25.98
C VAL A 11 -22.77 5.87 26.77
N ALA A 12 -23.39 6.84 26.10
CA ALA A 12 -24.19 7.87 26.71
C ALA A 12 -25.43 7.27 27.42
N ASP A 13 -26.13 6.37 26.75
CA ASP A 13 -27.28 5.64 27.31
C ASP A 13 -26.88 4.80 28.54
N ALA A 14 -25.79 4.06 28.45
CA ALA A 14 -25.25 3.26 29.57
C ALA A 14 -24.82 4.12 30.77
N ALA A 15 -24.37 5.36 30.52
CA ALA A 15 -23.98 6.32 31.56
C ALA A 15 -25.16 7.16 32.08
N GLY A 16 -26.37 7.01 31.53
CA GLY A 16 -27.54 7.83 31.89
C GLY A 16 -27.37 9.34 31.57
N LEU A 17 -26.52 9.67 30.61
CA LEU A 17 -26.20 11.03 30.24
C LEU A 17 -26.71 11.37 28.81
N PRO A 18 -27.21 12.57 28.57
CA PRO A 18 -27.52 12.99 27.21
C PRO A 18 -26.24 13.02 26.36
N LEU A 19 -26.33 12.59 25.09
CA LEU A 19 -25.20 12.48 24.16
C LEU A 19 -24.34 13.75 24.08
N SER A 20 -25.00 14.92 24.10
CA SER A 20 -24.36 16.24 24.05
C SER A 20 -23.50 16.58 25.28
N LYS A 21 -23.79 15.96 26.45
CA LYS A 21 -22.98 16.08 27.67
C LYS A 21 -21.84 15.06 27.74
N ALA A 22 -22.06 13.88 27.16
CA ALA A 22 -21.10 12.79 27.18
C ALA A 22 -20.04 12.92 26.07
N PHE A 23 -20.41 13.48 24.92
CA PHE A 23 -19.53 13.60 23.75
C PHE A 23 -19.70 14.94 23.05
N THR A 24 -18.59 15.52 22.61
CA THR A 24 -18.60 16.68 21.71
C THR A 24 -18.62 16.18 20.26
N GLU A 25 -19.64 16.50 19.52
CA GLU A 25 -19.71 16.17 18.10
C GLU A 25 -18.64 17.00 17.37
N LYS A 26 -17.59 16.33 16.91
CA LYS A 26 -16.66 16.92 15.98
C LYS A 26 -17.34 16.97 14.61
N VAL A 27 -18.11 18.01 14.35
CA VAL A 27 -18.55 18.33 12.99
C VAL A 27 -17.26 18.44 12.17
N ARG A 28 -17.00 17.49 11.30
CA ARG A 28 -16.00 17.69 10.26
C ARG A 28 -16.50 18.89 9.47
N ALA A 29 -15.90 20.05 9.68
CA ALA A 29 -16.09 21.17 8.80
C ALA A 29 -15.92 20.60 7.39
N GLY A 30 -16.98 20.65 6.58
CA GLY A 30 -16.97 20.15 5.22
C GLY A 30 -15.92 20.93 4.44
N GLY A 31 -14.67 20.47 4.51
CA GLY A 31 -13.58 21.06 3.75
C GLY A 31 -13.93 20.95 2.28
N LYS A 32 -13.69 22.00 1.49
CA LYS A 32 -13.84 21.95 0.05
C LYS A 32 -13.02 20.76 -0.48
N LEU A 33 -13.64 19.93 -1.32
CA LEU A 33 -12.93 18.83 -1.97
C LEU A 33 -11.74 19.39 -2.75
N GLY A 34 -10.59 18.76 -2.62
CA GLY A 34 -9.42 19.14 -3.42
C GLY A 34 -9.67 18.94 -4.92
N GLY A 35 -9.03 19.76 -5.77
CA GLY A 35 -9.24 19.78 -7.22
C GLY A 35 -9.13 18.39 -7.88
N ASN A 36 -8.17 17.59 -7.46
CA ASN A 36 -8.01 16.20 -7.95
C ASN A 36 -9.22 15.32 -7.61
N THR A 37 -9.77 15.45 -6.40
CA THR A 37 -10.98 14.71 -6.00
C THR A 37 -12.19 15.15 -6.81
N GLN A 38 -12.36 16.46 -7.03
CA GLN A 38 -13.42 17.01 -7.87
C GLN A 38 -13.28 16.49 -9.31
N LEU A 39 -12.08 16.49 -9.88
CA LEU A 39 -11.79 15.96 -11.20
C LEU A 39 -12.11 14.45 -11.31
N HIS A 40 -11.83 13.67 -10.26
CA HIS A 40 -12.21 12.26 -10.22
C HIS A 40 -13.73 12.06 -10.24
N TYR A 41 -14.47 12.84 -9.46
CA TYR A 41 -15.94 12.80 -9.50
C TYR A 41 -16.49 13.22 -10.86
N HIS A 42 -15.96 14.28 -11.46
CA HIS A 42 -16.36 14.73 -12.81
C HIS A 42 -16.12 13.60 -13.84
N ARG A 43 -14.95 12.97 -13.84
CA ARG A 43 -14.63 11.85 -14.75
C ARG A 43 -15.55 10.64 -14.51
N PHE A 44 -15.83 10.33 -13.25
CA PHE A 44 -16.74 9.24 -12.91
C PHE A 44 -18.16 9.51 -13.43
N LEU A 45 -18.73 10.69 -13.15
CA LEU A 45 -20.04 11.09 -13.63
C LEU A 45 -20.10 11.11 -15.16
N SER A 46 -19.09 11.68 -15.81
CA SER A 46 -18.98 11.67 -17.28
C SER A 46 -19.01 10.26 -17.83
N SER A 47 -18.31 9.31 -17.21
CA SER A 47 -18.33 7.91 -17.66
C SER A 47 -19.67 7.22 -17.48
N VAL A 48 -20.42 7.57 -16.43
CA VAL A 48 -21.78 7.08 -16.19
C VAL A 48 -22.74 7.64 -17.26
N PHE A 49 -22.69 8.94 -17.52
CA PHE A 49 -23.53 9.56 -18.54
C PHE A 49 -23.19 9.11 -19.96
N GLU A 50 -21.92 8.84 -20.29
CA GLU A 50 -21.57 8.21 -21.58
C GLU A 50 -22.23 6.85 -21.75
N LYS A 51 -22.31 6.04 -20.67
CA LYS A 51 -23.06 4.78 -20.71
C LYS A 51 -24.55 4.99 -20.89
N ALA A 52 -25.13 6.00 -20.22
CA ALA A 52 -26.55 6.32 -20.36
C ALA A 52 -26.89 6.77 -21.81
N VAL A 53 -26.02 7.55 -22.46
CA VAL A 53 -26.16 7.88 -23.88
C VAL A 53 -26.08 6.61 -24.74
N LYS A 54 -25.09 5.75 -24.49
CA LYS A 54 -24.96 4.47 -25.23
C LYS A 54 -26.16 3.56 -25.07
N TRP A 55 -26.83 3.61 -23.92
CA TRP A 55 -28.06 2.86 -23.67
C TRP A 55 -29.32 3.60 -24.11
N GLN A 56 -29.18 4.76 -24.77
CA GLN A 56 -30.27 5.60 -25.25
C GLN A 56 -31.25 6.06 -24.14
N LEU A 57 -30.73 6.22 -22.91
CA LEU A 57 -31.50 6.75 -21.78
C LEU A 57 -31.50 8.27 -21.74
N ILE A 58 -30.50 8.91 -22.35
CA ILE A 58 -30.35 10.35 -22.53
C ILE A 58 -29.70 10.61 -23.89
N ASP A 59 -30.01 11.75 -24.48
CA ASP A 59 -29.51 12.10 -25.83
C ASP A 59 -28.03 12.51 -25.83
N GLU A 60 -27.57 13.17 -24.77
CA GLU A 60 -26.18 13.62 -24.64
C GLU A 60 -25.67 13.59 -23.21
N ASN A 61 -24.36 13.58 -23.07
CA ASN A 61 -23.70 13.61 -21.78
C ASN A 61 -23.61 15.05 -21.22
N PRO A 62 -24.32 15.40 -20.13
CA PRO A 62 -24.34 16.76 -19.58
C PRO A 62 -22.97 17.24 -19.10
N CYS A 63 -22.03 16.34 -18.77
CA CYS A 63 -20.68 16.73 -18.39
C CYS A 63 -19.87 17.36 -19.53
N ARG A 64 -20.28 17.17 -20.79
CA ARG A 64 -19.64 17.83 -21.95
C ARG A 64 -19.92 19.33 -22.00
N ARG A 65 -20.97 19.78 -21.31
CA ARG A 65 -21.35 21.20 -21.21
C ARG A 65 -20.72 21.91 -20.02
N THR A 66 -19.94 21.19 -19.20
CA THR A 66 -19.29 21.73 -18.00
C THR A 66 -17.76 21.74 -18.18
N GLU A 67 -17.10 22.73 -17.62
CA GLU A 67 -15.64 22.72 -17.54
C GLU A 67 -15.19 21.69 -16.49
N ALA A 68 -14.24 20.85 -16.89
CA ALA A 68 -13.65 19.89 -15.96
C ALA A 68 -12.83 20.65 -14.88
N PRO A 69 -12.96 20.28 -13.60
CA PRO A 69 -12.14 20.86 -12.55
C PRO A 69 -10.65 20.72 -12.85
N LYS A 70 -9.88 21.79 -12.61
CA LYS A 70 -8.43 21.75 -12.81
C LYS A 70 -7.78 20.82 -11.78
N ALA A 71 -6.91 19.94 -12.26
CA ALA A 71 -6.06 19.15 -11.38
C ALA A 71 -5.10 20.08 -10.65
N ALA A 72 -4.91 19.87 -9.36
CA ALA A 72 -3.78 20.48 -8.67
C ALA A 72 -2.49 19.82 -9.19
N GLU A 73 -1.50 20.62 -9.55
CA GLU A 73 -0.16 20.12 -9.78
C GLU A 73 0.40 19.61 -8.45
N ILE A 74 0.69 18.33 -8.41
CA ILE A 74 1.34 17.71 -7.25
C ILE A 74 2.80 17.53 -7.66
N GLU A 75 3.68 18.29 -7.03
CA GLU A 75 5.11 17.99 -7.12
C GLU A 75 5.34 16.59 -6.58
N VAL A 76 6.00 15.78 -7.39
CA VAL A 76 6.36 14.42 -7.01
C VAL A 76 7.62 14.52 -6.16
N GLU A 77 7.46 14.45 -4.84
CA GLU A 77 8.58 14.43 -3.91
C GLU A 77 9.35 13.11 -4.06
N ALA A 78 10.57 13.19 -4.55
CA ALA A 78 11.55 12.10 -4.54
C ALA A 78 12.64 12.43 -3.51
N LEU A 79 13.13 11.40 -2.81
CA LEU A 79 14.29 11.56 -1.92
C LEU A 79 15.54 11.85 -2.75
N GLN A 80 16.39 12.72 -2.26
CA GLN A 80 17.72 12.94 -2.81
C GLN A 80 18.66 11.79 -2.42
N GLU A 81 19.77 11.64 -3.11
CA GLU A 81 20.72 10.54 -2.88
C GLU A 81 21.24 10.49 -1.43
N GLU A 82 21.52 11.65 -0.83
CA GLU A 82 21.95 11.76 0.55
C GLU A 82 20.86 11.30 1.55
N ASP A 83 19.59 11.61 1.27
CA ASP A 83 18.45 11.18 2.10
C ASP A 83 18.20 9.68 1.95
N VAL A 84 18.46 9.12 0.77
CA VAL A 84 18.40 7.67 0.54
C VAL A 84 19.47 6.95 1.37
N ALA A 85 20.69 7.47 1.42
CA ALA A 85 21.75 6.88 2.24
C ALA A 85 21.37 6.88 3.72
N LYS A 86 20.89 8.02 4.24
CA LYS A 86 20.39 8.13 5.63
C LYS A 86 19.21 7.20 5.89
N LEU A 87 18.27 7.06 4.94
CA LEU A 87 17.14 6.14 5.05
C LEU A 87 17.63 4.69 5.17
N LEU A 88 18.58 4.27 4.34
CA LEU A 88 19.13 2.90 4.38
C LEU A 88 19.85 2.61 5.71
N GLU A 89 20.57 3.59 6.26
CA GLU A 89 21.20 3.50 7.58
C GLU A 89 20.13 3.36 8.68
N ALA A 90 19.14 4.25 8.72
CA ALA A 90 18.06 4.21 9.69
C ALA A 90 17.26 2.90 9.64
N LEU A 91 17.09 2.28 8.47
CA LEU A 91 16.38 1.02 8.30
C LEU A 91 17.07 -0.18 8.97
N GLN A 92 18.33 -0.06 9.43
CA GLN A 92 19.00 -1.10 10.20
C GLN A 92 18.36 -1.30 11.57
N ASP A 93 17.80 -0.23 12.17
CA ASP A 93 17.12 -0.27 13.47
C ASP A 93 15.60 -0.51 13.34
N ALA A 94 15.09 -0.59 12.11
CA ALA A 94 13.67 -0.84 11.86
C ALA A 94 13.33 -2.33 12.03
N PRO A 95 12.06 -2.66 12.37
CA PRO A 95 11.63 -4.06 12.34
C PRO A 95 11.90 -4.70 10.98
N ALA A 96 12.55 -5.87 10.96
CA ALA A 96 13.11 -6.49 9.77
C ALA A 96 12.15 -6.52 8.56
N GLN A 97 10.88 -6.81 8.79
CA GLN A 97 9.88 -6.85 7.74
C GLN A 97 9.63 -5.48 7.08
N TYR A 98 9.55 -4.40 7.88
CA TYR A 98 9.35 -3.03 7.36
C TYR A 98 10.60 -2.53 6.64
N SER A 99 11.78 -2.85 7.17
CA SER A 99 13.07 -2.58 6.55
C SER A 99 13.14 -3.20 5.14
N VAL A 100 12.88 -4.50 5.02
CA VAL A 100 12.96 -5.21 3.74
C VAL A 100 11.90 -4.72 2.75
N ILE A 101 10.66 -4.46 3.20
CA ILE A 101 9.60 -3.90 2.33
C ILE A 101 10.03 -2.54 1.77
N THR A 102 10.62 -1.68 2.61
CA THR A 102 11.04 -0.32 2.22
C THR A 102 12.24 -0.39 1.26
N GLN A 103 13.24 -1.22 1.55
CA GLN A 103 14.38 -1.41 0.67
C GLN A 103 13.98 -2.01 -0.68
N LEU A 104 13.07 -2.99 -0.71
CA LEU A 104 12.54 -3.52 -1.97
C LEU A 104 11.79 -2.47 -2.78
N ALA A 105 11.02 -1.58 -2.13
CA ALA A 105 10.34 -0.49 -2.83
C ALA A 105 11.33 0.45 -3.50
N LEU A 106 12.42 0.78 -2.79
CA LEU A 106 13.48 1.64 -3.28
C LEU A 106 14.30 0.98 -4.39
N LEU A 107 14.72 -0.28 -4.21
CA LEU A 107 15.61 -0.98 -5.14
C LEU A 107 14.92 -1.48 -6.41
N THR A 108 13.64 -1.81 -6.33
CA THR A 108 12.90 -2.41 -7.46
C THR A 108 11.90 -1.49 -8.11
N GLY A 109 11.54 -0.38 -7.46
CA GLY A 109 10.46 0.48 -7.89
C GLY A 109 9.10 -0.23 -7.99
N ALA A 110 8.92 -1.41 -7.39
CA ALA A 110 7.66 -2.13 -7.39
C ALA A 110 6.61 -1.43 -6.53
N ARG A 111 5.33 -1.62 -6.85
CA ARG A 111 4.25 -1.05 -6.06
C ARG A 111 4.16 -1.73 -4.70
N ARG A 112 3.77 -0.99 -3.65
CA ARG A 112 3.58 -1.53 -2.30
C ARG A 112 2.79 -2.84 -2.27
N GLY A 113 1.63 -2.87 -2.93
CA GLY A 113 0.79 -4.06 -2.98
C GLY A 113 1.41 -5.23 -3.75
N GLU A 114 2.30 -4.97 -4.70
CA GLU A 114 3.07 -5.99 -5.43
C GLU A 114 4.14 -6.59 -4.49
N ILE A 115 4.88 -5.74 -3.78
CA ILE A 115 5.91 -6.18 -2.81
C ILE A 115 5.28 -7.02 -1.70
N CYS A 116 4.22 -6.52 -1.08
CA CYS A 116 3.54 -7.23 0.02
C CYS A 116 2.86 -8.54 -0.43
N ALA A 117 2.69 -8.75 -1.75
CA ALA A 117 2.10 -9.97 -2.32
C ALA A 117 3.14 -11.00 -2.76
N LEU A 118 4.44 -10.71 -2.62
CA LEU A 118 5.50 -11.62 -3.03
C LEU A 118 5.48 -12.93 -2.23
N ARG A 119 5.83 -13.98 -2.91
CA ARG A 119 6.07 -15.32 -2.38
C ARG A 119 7.52 -15.69 -2.59
N TRP A 120 8.06 -16.58 -1.78
CA TRP A 120 9.41 -17.11 -2.00
C TRP A 120 9.54 -17.82 -3.34
N SER A 121 8.46 -18.43 -3.82
CA SER A 121 8.40 -19.04 -5.16
C SER A 121 8.41 -18.04 -6.33
N ASP A 122 8.22 -16.74 -6.07
CA ASP A 122 8.35 -15.68 -7.08
C ASP A 122 9.79 -15.16 -7.21
N ILE A 123 10.71 -15.63 -6.37
CA ILE A 123 12.07 -15.11 -6.25
C ILE A 123 13.08 -16.20 -6.59
N ASP A 124 13.86 -15.97 -7.63
CA ASP A 124 15.05 -16.74 -7.93
C ASP A 124 16.27 -16.00 -7.39
N LEU A 125 16.77 -16.47 -6.24
CA LEU A 125 17.92 -15.84 -5.57
C LEU A 125 19.26 -16.15 -6.26
N ASP A 126 19.32 -17.17 -7.08
CA ASP A 126 20.55 -17.55 -7.79
C ASP A 126 20.66 -16.79 -9.13
N ALA A 127 19.53 -16.63 -9.82
CA ALA A 127 19.46 -15.78 -11.01
C ALA A 127 19.33 -14.27 -10.67
N GLY A 128 19.03 -13.91 -9.43
CA GLY A 128 18.76 -12.53 -9.02
C GLY A 128 17.52 -11.95 -9.70
N VAL A 129 16.40 -12.66 -9.67
CA VAL A 129 15.17 -12.24 -10.37
C VAL A 129 13.96 -12.32 -9.44
N ILE A 130 13.15 -11.28 -9.46
CA ILE A 130 11.83 -11.23 -8.81
C ILE A 130 10.74 -11.18 -9.87
N SER A 131 9.77 -12.09 -9.80
CA SER A 131 8.61 -12.16 -10.68
C SER A 131 7.40 -11.49 -10.02
N ILE A 132 6.93 -10.37 -10.56
CA ILE A 132 5.73 -9.69 -10.09
C ILE A 132 4.51 -10.32 -10.77
N ASN A 133 3.79 -11.17 -10.02
CA ASN A 133 2.67 -11.94 -10.54
C ASN A 133 1.31 -11.55 -9.94
N ARG A 134 1.30 -10.84 -8.83
CA ARG A 134 0.08 -10.49 -8.08
C ARG A 134 0.23 -9.18 -7.31
N THR A 135 -0.88 -8.72 -6.79
CA THR A 135 -0.92 -7.62 -5.83
C THR A 135 -1.83 -7.96 -4.67
N VAL A 136 -1.61 -7.34 -3.53
CA VAL A 136 -2.44 -7.50 -2.35
C VAL A 136 -2.97 -6.13 -1.90
N GLN A 137 -4.21 -6.13 -1.42
CA GLN A 137 -4.84 -4.95 -0.84
C GLN A 137 -5.70 -5.35 0.34
N ASN A 138 -5.91 -4.44 1.27
CA ASN A 138 -6.86 -4.62 2.36
C ASN A 138 -8.19 -3.98 1.96
N ILE A 139 -9.25 -4.79 1.92
CA ILE A 139 -10.60 -4.36 1.57
C ILE A 139 -11.46 -4.37 2.83
N ALA A 140 -12.12 -3.24 3.11
CA ALA A 140 -13.03 -3.14 4.24
C ALA A 140 -14.09 -4.26 4.20
N GLY A 141 -14.24 -4.98 5.31
CA GLY A 141 -15.16 -6.12 5.43
C GLY A 141 -14.69 -7.44 4.81
N ARG A 142 -13.59 -7.45 4.05
CA ARG A 142 -13.02 -8.67 3.44
C ARG A 142 -11.59 -8.98 3.90
N GLY A 143 -10.91 -8.01 4.54
CA GLY A 143 -9.52 -8.17 4.95
C GLY A 143 -8.52 -8.11 3.78
N THR A 144 -7.46 -8.87 3.91
CA THR A 144 -6.35 -8.90 2.94
C THR A 144 -6.69 -9.81 1.77
N VAL A 145 -6.78 -9.24 0.56
CA VAL A 145 -7.20 -9.93 -0.67
C VAL A 145 -6.10 -9.85 -1.72
N PHE A 146 -5.72 -11.01 -2.25
CA PHE A 146 -4.79 -11.11 -3.38
C PHE A 146 -5.55 -11.05 -4.70
N THR A 147 -5.01 -10.29 -5.65
CA THR A 147 -5.58 -10.15 -6.99
C THR A 147 -4.50 -10.30 -8.05
N ALA A 148 -4.86 -10.92 -9.16
CA ALA A 148 -3.99 -10.91 -10.33
C ALA A 148 -3.85 -9.48 -10.89
N PRO A 149 -2.73 -9.14 -11.52
CA PRO A 149 -2.58 -7.86 -12.19
C PRO A 149 -3.64 -7.69 -13.30
N LYS A 150 -4.22 -6.49 -13.39
CA LYS A 150 -5.32 -6.18 -14.33
C LYS A 150 -4.96 -6.43 -15.81
N THR A 151 -3.68 -6.40 -16.18
CA THR A 151 -3.21 -6.59 -17.56
C THR A 151 -2.04 -7.55 -17.62
N LYS A 152 -1.86 -8.24 -18.76
CA LYS A 152 -0.69 -9.11 -19.00
C LYS A 152 0.64 -8.33 -18.89
N ARG A 153 0.67 -7.05 -19.28
CA ARG A 153 1.84 -6.17 -19.17
C ARG A 153 2.24 -5.84 -17.72
N SER A 154 1.34 -6.04 -16.76
CA SER A 154 1.64 -5.82 -15.34
C SER A 154 2.41 -6.99 -14.72
N ARG A 155 2.44 -8.15 -15.38
CA ARG A 155 3.35 -9.24 -15.03
C ARG A 155 4.71 -8.93 -15.62
N ARG A 156 5.72 -8.89 -14.78
CA ARG A 156 7.09 -8.56 -15.18
C ARG A 156 8.09 -9.23 -14.26
N CYS A 157 9.27 -9.46 -14.79
CA CYS A 157 10.44 -9.84 -14.00
C CYS A 157 11.30 -8.60 -13.77
N ILE A 158 11.85 -8.50 -12.56
CA ILE A 158 12.76 -7.44 -12.15
C ILE A 158 14.08 -8.12 -11.80
N LYS A 159 15.15 -7.73 -12.46
CA LYS A 159 16.50 -8.15 -12.09
C LYS A 159 16.94 -7.34 -10.87
N ILE A 160 17.50 -8.02 -9.87
CA ILE A 160 17.95 -7.42 -8.63
C ILE A 160 19.47 -7.61 -8.46
N GLY A 161 20.11 -6.62 -7.86
CA GLY A 161 21.55 -6.66 -7.56
C GLY A 161 21.90 -7.62 -6.42
N PRO A 162 23.20 -7.89 -6.25
CA PRO A 162 23.70 -8.80 -5.21
C PRO A 162 23.32 -8.34 -3.79
N GLU A 163 23.27 -7.05 -3.52
CA GLU A 163 22.87 -6.49 -2.22
C GLU A 163 21.42 -6.85 -1.88
N CYS A 164 20.52 -6.75 -2.87
CA CYS A 164 19.12 -7.13 -2.71
C CYS A 164 18.97 -8.65 -2.51
N VAL A 165 19.77 -9.46 -3.21
CA VAL A 165 19.81 -10.91 -3.02
C VAL A 165 20.26 -11.26 -1.59
N GLN A 166 21.30 -10.60 -1.09
CA GLN A 166 21.81 -10.82 0.25
C GLN A 166 20.75 -10.42 1.30
N LEU A 167 20.14 -9.25 1.17
CA LEU A 167 19.02 -8.79 2.01
C LEU A 167 17.90 -9.84 2.10
N LEU A 168 17.49 -10.41 0.96
CA LEU A 168 16.45 -11.42 0.90
C LEU A 168 16.88 -12.76 1.51
N ARG A 169 18.15 -13.16 1.38
CA ARG A 169 18.69 -14.35 2.03
C ARG A 169 18.67 -14.24 3.56
N GLU A 170 19.12 -13.09 4.08
CA GLU A 170 19.08 -12.79 5.51
C GLU A 170 17.66 -12.75 6.06
N TYR A 171 16.78 -12.07 5.36
CA TYR A 171 15.35 -12.02 5.73
C TYR A 171 14.70 -13.41 5.72
N ARG A 172 15.07 -14.28 4.78
CA ARG A 172 14.58 -15.66 4.74
C ARG A 172 14.98 -16.46 5.97
N GLN A 173 16.20 -16.27 6.47
CA GLN A 173 16.65 -16.91 7.70
C GLN A 173 15.90 -16.35 8.91
N HIS A 174 15.75 -15.03 8.98
CA HIS A 174 14.96 -14.38 10.03
C HIS A 174 13.52 -14.93 10.06
N GLN A 175 12.82 -14.95 8.92
CA GLN A 175 11.44 -15.46 8.84
C GLN A 175 11.35 -16.95 9.25
N LYS A 176 12.33 -17.78 8.87
CA LYS A 176 12.38 -19.19 9.29
C LYS A 176 12.49 -19.32 10.81
N ALA A 177 13.34 -18.49 11.44
CA ALA A 177 13.50 -18.48 12.89
C ALA A 177 12.20 -18.05 13.60
N GLU A 178 11.54 -16.98 13.12
CA GLU A 178 10.26 -16.54 13.67
C GLU A 178 9.16 -17.62 13.50
N ARG A 179 9.07 -18.22 12.33
CA ARG A 179 8.14 -19.33 12.09
C ARG A 179 8.37 -20.51 13.02
N PHE A 180 9.63 -20.82 13.32
CA PHE A 180 9.97 -21.90 14.25
C PHE A 180 9.50 -21.59 15.68
N LYS A 181 9.68 -20.34 16.14
CA LYS A 181 9.19 -19.87 17.46
C LYS A 181 7.66 -19.97 17.58
N VAL A 182 6.93 -19.63 16.53
CA VAL A 182 5.46 -19.65 16.49
C VAL A 182 4.92 -21.10 16.48
N GLY A 183 5.64 -22.03 15.86
CA GLY A 183 5.31 -23.46 15.88
C GLY A 183 3.96 -23.79 15.25
N SER A 184 3.07 -24.43 16.02
CA SER A 184 1.76 -24.91 15.55
C SER A 184 0.76 -23.81 15.20
N GLU A 185 0.92 -22.60 15.74
CA GLU A 185 0.05 -21.45 15.44
C GLU A 185 0.31 -20.85 14.07
N TRP A 186 1.41 -21.26 13.42
CA TRP A 186 1.71 -20.77 12.08
C TRP A 186 0.70 -21.25 11.05
N VAL A 187 0.06 -20.30 10.36
CA VAL A 187 -0.87 -20.59 9.25
C VAL A 187 -0.11 -21.22 8.09
N ARG A 188 -0.35 -22.52 7.88
CA ARG A 188 0.37 -23.33 6.88
C ARG A 188 -0.16 -23.15 5.46
N ARG A 189 -1.41 -22.73 5.31
CA ARG A 189 -2.05 -22.54 4.01
C ARG A 189 -2.74 -21.19 3.96
N VAL A 190 -2.62 -20.52 2.82
CA VAL A 190 -3.18 -19.18 2.59
C VAL A 190 -4.00 -19.17 1.30
N GLU A 191 -5.05 -18.37 1.30
CA GLU A 191 -5.82 -18.09 0.10
C GLU A 191 -5.11 -17.00 -0.71
N ILE A 192 -4.93 -17.27 -1.99
CA ILE A 192 -4.40 -16.34 -2.98
C ILE A 192 -5.47 -16.01 -4.03
N GLU A 193 -5.07 -15.51 -5.20
CA GLU A 193 -6.01 -15.09 -6.25
C GLU A 193 -7.09 -16.14 -6.55
N ASN A 194 -8.31 -15.69 -6.79
CA ASN A 194 -9.46 -16.50 -7.20
C ASN A 194 -9.87 -17.58 -6.17
N GLY A 195 -9.61 -17.36 -4.89
CA GLY A 195 -9.96 -18.31 -3.82
C GLY A 195 -9.08 -19.57 -3.78
N LYS A 196 -7.99 -19.61 -4.54
CA LYS A 196 -7.07 -20.73 -4.55
C LYS A 196 -6.27 -20.77 -3.25
N THR A 197 -6.36 -21.87 -2.52
CA THR A 197 -5.56 -22.13 -1.31
C THR A 197 -4.26 -22.84 -1.68
N VAL A 198 -3.14 -22.31 -1.21
CA VAL A 198 -1.78 -22.83 -1.45
C VAL A 198 -1.01 -22.95 -0.15
N ASP A 199 0.10 -23.67 -0.15
CA ASP A 199 1.03 -23.67 0.96
C ASP A 199 1.60 -22.26 1.17
N ASN A 200 1.72 -21.88 2.45
CA ASN A 200 2.15 -20.55 2.82
C ASN A 200 3.66 -20.37 2.62
N ASP A 201 4.01 -19.76 1.51
CA ASP A 201 5.36 -19.32 1.17
C ASP A 201 5.42 -17.79 0.95
N LEU A 202 4.50 -17.04 1.58
CA LEU A 202 4.49 -15.58 1.53
C LEU A 202 5.79 -15.01 2.08
N LEU A 203 6.33 -14.01 1.38
CA LEU A 203 7.51 -13.28 1.81
C LEU A 203 7.20 -12.46 3.07
N PHE A 204 6.05 -11.78 3.09
CA PHE A 204 5.63 -10.94 4.19
C PHE A 204 4.34 -11.46 4.84
N THR A 205 4.42 -11.66 6.16
CA THR A 205 3.31 -12.22 6.93
C THR A 205 3.13 -11.45 8.24
N ARG A 206 1.99 -11.62 8.86
CA ARG A 206 1.83 -11.31 10.28
C ARG A 206 2.62 -12.33 11.12
N TRP A 207 2.74 -12.08 12.41
CA TRP A 207 3.48 -12.93 13.35
C TRP A 207 3.10 -14.41 13.27
N ASN A 208 1.83 -14.72 12.96
CA ASN A 208 1.29 -16.08 12.88
C ASN A 208 1.22 -16.65 11.44
N GLY A 209 1.87 -16.03 10.47
CA GLY A 209 1.84 -16.48 9.08
C GLY A 209 0.64 -16.01 8.26
N GLN A 210 -0.32 -15.29 8.82
CA GLN A 210 -1.38 -14.66 8.03
C GLN A 210 -0.83 -13.62 7.07
N PRO A 211 -1.51 -13.33 5.94
CA PRO A 211 -1.09 -12.30 5.00
C PRO A 211 -0.86 -10.94 5.68
N PHE A 212 0.22 -10.28 5.32
CA PHE A 212 0.55 -8.95 5.81
C PHE A 212 -0.42 -7.90 5.28
N ASP A 213 -0.83 -6.95 6.13
CA ASP A 213 -1.64 -5.81 5.70
C ASP A 213 -0.74 -4.73 5.08
N PRO A 214 -0.83 -4.47 3.76
CA PRO A 214 0.01 -3.45 3.13
C PRO A 214 -0.22 -2.04 3.68
N ASN A 215 -1.36 -1.76 4.33
CA ASN A 215 -1.60 -0.46 4.95
C ASN A 215 -0.72 -0.23 6.19
N ALA A 216 -0.28 -1.31 6.84
CA ALA A 216 0.57 -1.21 8.03
C ALA A 216 1.88 -0.47 7.73
N VAL A 217 2.53 -0.77 6.59
CA VAL A 217 3.77 -0.08 6.19
C VAL A 217 3.53 1.40 5.88
N THR A 218 2.39 1.71 5.24
CA THR A 218 2.05 3.11 4.93
C THR A 218 1.75 3.93 6.18
N SER A 219 1.16 3.30 7.20
CA SER A 219 0.88 3.96 8.48
C SER A 219 2.13 4.12 9.33
N TRP A 220 3.07 3.18 9.24
CA TRP A 220 4.34 3.20 9.97
C TRP A 220 5.34 4.19 9.39
N PHE A 221 5.48 4.25 8.07
CA PHE A 221 6.53 4.96 7.36
C PHE A 221 6.67 6.46 7.71
N PRO A 222 5.59 7.26 7.78
CA PRO A 222 5.71 8.68 8.16
C PRO A 222 6.28 8.88 9.57
N GLY A 223 5.86 8.07 10.53
CA GLY A 223 6.39 8.12 11.89
C GLY A 223 7.86 7.71 11.97
N PHE A 224 8.27 6.74 11.15
CA PHE A 224 9.65 6.32 11.03
C PHE A 224 10.53 7.43 10.45
N LEU A 225 10.10 8.07 9.35
CA LEU A 225 10.84 9.20 8.77
C LEU A 225 11.01 10.35 9.76
N ALA A 226 9.94 10.70 10.47
CA ALA A 226 9.98 11.77 11.47
C ALA A 226 10.92 11.44 12.66
N ALA A 227 10.99 10.18 13.07
CA ALA A 227 11.87 9.74 14.17
C ALA A 227 13.37 9.78 13.80
N HIS A 228 13.69 9.81 12.50
CA HIS A 228 15.07 9.83 11.99
C HIS A 228 15.41 11.13 11.25
N ASP A 229 14.63 12.20 11.45
CA ASP A 229 14.84 13.52 10.81
C ASP A 229 14.96 13.45 9.27
N LEU A 230 14.22 12.52 8.65
CA LEU A 230 14.18 12.34 7.21
C LEU A 230 13.04 13.15 6.57
N PRO A 231 13.18 13.58 5.30
CA PRO A 231 12.13 14.30 4.59
C PRO A 231 10.80 13.54 4.60
N ALA A 232 9.70 14.28 4.83
CA ALA A 232 8.35 13.72 4.88
C ALA A 232 7.85 13.40 3.48
N VAL A 233 8.08 12.17 3.02
CA VAL A 233 7.59 11.67 1.74
C VAL A 233 6.60 10.51 1.94
N HIS A 234 5.74 10.29 0.96
CA HIS A 234 4.85 9.14 0.97
C HIS A 234 5.60 7.85 0.62
N PHE A 235 5.16 6.71 1.16
CA PHE A 235 5.77 5.41 0.82
C PHE A 235 5.82 5.16 -0.70
N HIS A 236 4.82 5.64 -1.45
CA HIS A 236 4.79 5.51 -2.92
C HIS A 236 5.87 6.36 -3.62
N SER A 237 6.34 7.42 -2.98
CA SER A 237 7.43 8.27 -3.50
C SER A 237 8.76 7.52 -3.64
N LEU A 238 8.97 6.43 -2.88
CA LEU A 238 10.16 5.56 -3.04
C LEU A 238 10.28 4.98 -4.46
N ARG A 239 9.15 4.73 -5.12
CA ARG A 239 9.15 4.31 -6.52
C ARG A 239 9.60 5.44 -7.46
N HIS A 240 9.23 6.69 -7.16
CA HIS A 240 9.71 7.85 -7.91
C HIS A 240 11.19 8.09 -7.65
N THR A 241 11.62 7.94 -6.40
CA THR A 241 13.05 7.97 -6.03
C THR A 241 13.85 6.93 -6.80
N ASN A 242 13.38 5.67 -6.85
CA ASN A 242 14.03 4.62 -7.66
C ASN A 242 14.18 5.04 -9.13
N ALA A 243 13.10 5.56 -9.75
CA ALA A 243 13.15 6.00 -11.14
C ALA A 243 14.15 7.16 -11.35
N SER A 244 14.18 8.14 -10.43
CA SER A 244 15.13 9.26 -10.48
C SER A 244 16.58 8.79 -10.36
N LEU A 245 16.87 7.87 -9.43
CA LEU A 245 18.20 7.28 -9.26
C LEU A 245 18.67 6.49 -10.49
N LEU A 246 17.78 5.71 -11.12
CA LEU A 246 18.10 4.98 -12.36
C LEU A 246 18.40 5.94 -13.52
N ILE A 247 17.64 7.02 -13.67
CA ILE A 247 17.89 8.05 -14.68
C ILE A 247 19.24 8.72 -14.42
N ALA A 248 19.55 9.07 -13.16
CA ALA A 248 20.83 9.68 -12.80
C ALA A 248 22.02 8.74 -13.06
N ALA A 249 21.83 7.42 -12.87
CA ALA A 249 22.84 6.39 -13.16
C ALA A 249 22.91 6.01 -14.65
N HIS A 250 22.17 6.67 -15.54
CA HIS A 250 22.10 6.36 -16.99
C HIS A 250 21.75 4.89 -17.31
N VAL A 251 20.87 4.27 -16.50
CA VAL A 251 20.39 2.89 -16.67
C VAL A 251 18.97 2.87 -17.24
#